data_3e02e3e2a6edbe4d0dd4eb71595381b8
#
_entry.id   3e02e3e2a6edbe4d0dd4eb71595381b8
#
_cell.length_a   1.000
_cell.length_b   1.000
_cell.length_c   1.000
_cell.angle_alpha   90.00
_cell.angle_beta   90.00
_cell.angle_gamma   90.00
#
_symmetry.space_group_name_H-M   'P 1'
#
loop_
_entity.id
_entity.type
_entity.pdbx_description
1 polymer ?
#
loop_
_entity_poly.entity_id
_entity_poly.type
_entity_poly.pdbx_seq_one_letter_code
_entity_poly.pdbx_strand_id
1 'polypeptide(L)'
;MLPERVTVYRGWMPSRTPPPIPAHPDAIIEKQDRAWSGRFAVDLIRFRHRRFDGTMSDARTWELWRRGRAVALVPYDPAADTVVLIEQFRLPALVAGLPPVMVELPAGLIEDGEDPEAAMHRELEEEVRMTADRLMKIGGFLLSAGGCDEMLDIYLGRVHAPVTGILGHAGAEAEGEDIRARVWPAGEAIAHALDGAFANSVTAIGLLWLAAKREDLRKQWSEQ
;
A
#
# COMPACT_ATOMS: atom_id res chain seq x y z
N MET A 1 -29.19 6.01 20.44
CA MET A 1 -29.93 4.91 19.79
C MET A 1 -29.22 4.68 18.46
N LEU A 2 -28.39 3.65 18.38
CA LEU A 2 -27.71 3.27 17.13
C LEU A 2 -28.77 2.59 16.23
N PRO A 3 -28.80 2.85 14.92
CA PRO A 3 -29.76 2.21 14.04
C PRO A 3 -29.50 0.70 14.00
N GLU A 4 -30.58 -0.06 14.18
CA GLU A 4 -30.58 -1.51 14.00
C GLU A 4 -30.30 -1.85 12.53
N ARG A 5 -29.36 -2.83 12.35
CA ARG A 5 -29.04 -3.55 11.13
C ARG A 5 -28.19 -2.81 10.09
N VAL A 6 -26.91 -2.97 10.26
CA VAL A 6 -25.97 -2.86 9.15
C VAL A 6 -26.27 -3.98 8.15
N THR A 7 -26.70 -3.60 6.95
CA THR A 7 -26.93 -4.56 5.85
C THR A 7 -25.57 -5.13 5.43
N VAL A 8 -25.33 -6.40 5.75
CA VAL A 8 -24.15 -7.11 5.24
C VAL A 8 -24.38 -7.36 3.76
N TYR A 9 -23.59 -6.72 2.90
CA TYR A 9 -23.56 -7.06 1.48
C TYR A 9 -23.04 -8.49 1.32
N ARG A 10 -23.93 -9.42 0.95
CA ARG A 10 -23.56 -10.79 0.60
C ARG A 10 -22.87 -10.77 -0.76
N GLY A 11 -21.60 -11.13 -0.78
CA GLY A 11 -20.81 -11.24 -2.02
C GLY A 11 -19.38 -10.71 -1.91
N TRP A 12 -18.98 -10.16 -0.76
CA TRP A 12 -17.62 -9.71 -0.52
C TRP A 12 -16.81 -10.81 0.17
N MET A 13 -15.49 -10.79 -0.08
CA MET A 13 -14.54 -11.70 0.56
C MET A 13 -14.73 -11.73 2.08
N PRO A 14 -14.46 -12.86 2.75
CA PRO A 14 -14.56 -12.95 4.20
C PRO A 14 -13.72 -11.85 4.85
N SER A 15 -14.31 -11.21 5.86
CA SER A 15 -13.61 -10.18 6.65
C SER A 15 -12.36 -10.81 7.27
N ARG A 16 -11.20 -10.27 6.96
CA ARG A 16 -9.95 -10.64 7.65
C ARG A 16 -10.12 -10.33 9.13
N THR A 17 -9.73 -11.25 9.99
CA THR A 17 -9.70 -10.99 11.43
C THR A 17 -8.47 -10.14 11.71
N PRO A 18 -8.63 -8.87 12.11
CA PRO A 18 -7.49 -8.03 12.40
C PRO A 18 -6.67 -8.62 13.55
N PRO A 19 -5.34 -8.51 13.51
CA PRO A 19 -4.50 -8.98 14.60
C PRO A 19 -4.83 -8.23 15.91
N PRO A 20 -4.60 -8.84 17.09
CA PRO A 20 -4.80 -8.17 18.37
C PRO A 20 -3.88 -6.95 18.47
N ILE A 21 -4.34 -5.93 19.20
CA ILE A 21 -3.51 -4.75 19.52
C ILE A 21 -2.39 -5.22 20.46
N PRO A 22 -1.11 -5.01 20.09
CA PRO A 22 0.00 -5.46 20.93
C PRO A 22 0.06 -4.66 22.25
N ALA A 23 0.46 -5.31 23.32
CA ALA A 23 0.72 -4.64 24.60
C ALA A 23 1.94 -3.71 24.47
N HIS A 24 1.86 -2.54 25.08
CA HIS A 24 2.97 -1.57 25.11
C HIS A 24 3.04 -0.90 26.49
N PRO A 25 4.24 -0.66 27.08
CA PRO A 25 4.36 -0.07 28.42
C PRO A 25 3.81 1.36 28.53
N ASP A 26 3.72 2.07 27.40
CA ASP A 26 3.23 3.45 27.35
C ASP A 26 1.77 3.57 26.88
N ALA A 27 1.06 2.45 26.75
CA ALA A 27 -0.34 2.43 26.36
C ALA A 27 -1.15 1.39 27.13
N ILE A 28 -2.32 1.80 27.60
CA ILE A 28 -3.30 0.93 28.27
C ILE A 28 -4.55 0.93 27.42
N ILE A 29 -4.87 -0.22 26.85
CA ILE A 29 -6.14 -0.42 26.14
C ILE A 29 -7.18 -0.83 27.19
N GLU A 30 -8.16 0.06 27.42
CA GLU A 30 -9.23 -0.18 28.40
C GLU A 30 -10.41 -0.95 27.78
N LYS A 31 -10.70 -0.68 26.51
CA LYS A 31 -11.83 -1.29 25.80
C LYS A 31 -11.60 -1.29 24.30
N GLN A 32 -12.04 -2.34 23.65
CA GLN A 32 -12.09 -2.45 22.19
C GLN A 32 -13.47 -2.99 21.79
N ASP A 33 -14.20 -2.21 21.01
CA ASP A 33 -15.50 -2.58 20.46
C ASP A 33 -15.43 -2.57 18.94
N ARG A 34 -15.95 -3.60 18.28
CA ARG A 34 -16.11 -3.62 16.84
C ARG A 34 -17.30 -2.77 16.44
N ALA A 35 -17.07 -1.61 15.78
CA ALA A 35 -18.10 -0.71 15.30
C ALA A 35 -18.62 -1.11 13.89
N TRP A 36 -17.72 -1.65 13.06
CA TRP A 36 -18.05 -2.09 11.70
C TRP A 36 -17.24 -3.34 11.34
N SER A 37 -17.85 -4.25 10.57
CA SER A 37 -17.20 -5.43 10.00
C SER A 37 -17.68 -5.62 8.56
N GLY A 38 -16.78 -5.38 7.59
CA GLY A 38 -16.96 -5.58 6.15
C GLY A 38 -15.69 -6.20 5.57
N ARG A 39 -15.26 -5.79 4.36
CA ARG A 39 -13.93 -6.16 3.81
C ARG A 39 -12.83 -5.79 4.81
N PHE A 40 -12.96 -4.63 5.43
CA PHE A 40 -12.15 -4.15 6.53
C PHE A 40 -13.03 -3.88 7.75
N ALA A 41 -12.39 -3.70 8.90
CA ALA A 41 -13.08 -3.43 10.13
C ALA A 41 -12.80 -2.00 10.63
N VAL A 42 -13.72 -1.47 11.45
CA VAL A 42 -13.51 -0.27 12.24
C VAL A 42 -13.75 -0.62 13.70
N ASP A 43 -12.74 -0.37 14.53
CA ASP A 43 -12.81 -0.57 15.98
C ASP A 43 -12.85 0.76 16.72
N LEU A 44 -13.65 0.83 17.78
CA LEU A 44 -13.60 1.91 18.76
C LEU A 44 -12.68 1.48 19.89
N ILE A 45 -11.55 2.16 20.03
CA ILE A 45 -10.53 1.83 21.03
C ILE A 45 -10.54 2.89 22.12
N ARG A 46 -10.90 2.49 23.34
CA ARG A 46 -10.73 3.31 24.53
C ARG A 46 -9.39 3.02 25.17
N PHE A 47 -8.54 4.04 25.28
CA PHE A 47 -7.17 3.88 25.73
C PHE A 47 -6.65 5.09 26.48
N ARG A 48 -5.54 4.89 27.21
CA ARG A 48 -4.67 5.92 27.77
C ARG A 48 -3.26 5.71 27.26
N HIS A 49 -2.50 6.79 27.18
CA HIS A 49 -1.09 6.71 26.82
C HIS A 49 -0.24 7.57 27.77
N ARG A 50 1.05 7.25 27.85
CA ARG A 50 2.01 8.05 28.59
C ARG A 50 2.26 9.37 27.87
N ARG A 51 2.15 10.48 28.62
CA ARG A 51 2.50 11.83 28.12
C ARG A 51 4.02 12.04 28.18
N PHE A 52 4.51 13.07 27.52
CA PHE A 52 5.93 13.42 27.54
C PHE A 52 6.44 13.87 28.91
N ASP A 53 5.56 14.29 29.80
CA ASP A 53 5.88 14.60 31.20
C ASP A 53 5.94 13.35 32.11
N GLY A 54 5.75 12.18 31.55
CA GLY A 54 5.76 10.90 32.25
C GLY A 54 4.43 10.51 32.87
N THR A 55 3.43 11.38 32.91
CA THR A 55 2.10 11.07 33.44
C THR A 55 1.25 10.28 32.45
N MET A 56 0.23 9.57 32.93
CA MET A 56 -0.77 8.95 32.07
C MET A 56 -1.83 9.95 31.63
N SER A 57 -2.23 9.89 30.36
CA SER A 57 -3.33 10.69 29.84
C SER A 57 -4.67 10.30 30.45
N ASP A 58 -5.66 11.19 30.32
CA ASP A 58 -7.05 10.78 30.46
C ASP A 58 -7.44 9.76 29.40
N ALA A 59 -8.47 8.98 29.68
CA ALA A 59 -8.98 8.00 28.71
C ALA A 59 -9.60 8.70 27.49
N ARG A 60 -9.27 8.22 26.30
CA ARG A 60 -9.77 8.70 25.00
C ARG A 60 -10.38 7.52 24.25
N THR A 61 -11.32 7.81 23.36
CA THR A 61 -11.85 6.81 22.43
C THR A 61 -11.54 7.28 21.01
N TRP A 62 -10.87 6.42 20.24
CA TRP A 62 -10.56 6.66 18.83
C TRP A 62 -11.19 5.61 17.95
N GLU A 63 -11.51 6.00 16.73
CA GLU A 63 -11.84 5.12 15.64
C GLU A 63 -10.56 4.61 15.02
N LEU A 64 -10.42 3.30 14.88
CA LEU A 64 -9.28 2.65 14.26
C LEU A 64 -9.75 1.84 13.06
N TRP A 65 -9.36 2.26 11.87
CA TRP A 65 -9.58 1.50 10.65
C TRP A 65 -8.54 0.37 10.55
N ARG A 66 -9.04 -0.88 10.57
CA ARG A 66 -8.22 -2.09 10.63
C ARG A 66 -8.05 -2.64 9.21
N ARG A 67 -6.91 -2.35 8.61
CA ARG A 67 -6.59 -2.75 7.24
C ARG A 67 -5.52 -3.84 7.15
N GLY A 68 -4.65 -3.91 8.16
CA GLY A 68 -3.59 -4.90 8.23
C GLY A 68 -2.34 -4.52 7.45
N ARG A 69 -1.71 -5.51 6.81
CA ARG A 69 -0.44 -5.32 6.11
C ARG A 69 -0.61 -5.37 4.60
N ALA A 70 0.21 -4.57 3.91
CA ALA A 70 0.26 -4.52 2.46
C ALA A 70 1.72 -4.45 1.97
N VAL A 71 1.91 -4.72 0.70
CA VAL A 71 3.19 -4.57 0.00
C VAL A 71 2.99 -3.70 -1.24
N ALA A 72 4.03 -2.99 -1.64
CA ALA A 72 4.10 -2.30 -2.92
C ALA A 72 5.49 -2.45 -3.54
N LEU A 73 5.58 -2.42 -4.85
CA LEU A 73 6.82 -2.58 -5.59
C LEU A 73 7.08 -1.39 -6.50
N VAL A 74 8.34 -0.95 -6.55
CA VAL A 74 8.87 -0.16 -7.66
C VAL A 74 9.50 -1.15 -8.66
N PRO A 75 8.79 -1.58 -9.73
CA PRO A 75 9.35 -2.44 -10.75
C PRO A 75 10.27 -1.59 -11.62
N TYR A 76 11.58 -1.79 -11.52
CA TYR A 76 12.60 -1.01 -12.19
C TYR A 76 13.47 -1.87 -13.10
N ASP A 77 13.58 -1.47 -14.36
CA ASP A 77 14.54 -2.03 -15.31
C ASP A 77 15.75 -1.10 -15.41
N PRO A 78 16.91 -1.47 -14.83
CA PRO A 78 18.10 -0.62 -14.85
C PRO A 78 18.77 -0.52 -16.21
N ALA A 79 18.57 -1.51 -17.10
CA ALA A 79 19.15 -1.51 -18.44
C ALA A 79 18.39 -0.55 -19.37
N ALA A 80 17.06 -0.66 -19.40
CA ALA A 80 16.19 0.23 -20.15
C ALA A 80 15.96 1.58 -19.45
N ASP A 81 16.28 1.67 -18.15
CA ASP A 81 16.05 2.83 -17.31
C ASP A 81 14.56 3.23 -17.25
N THR A 82 13.72 2.23 -17.03
CA THR A 82 12.26 2.37 -17.00
C THR A 82 11.68 1.82 -15.70
N VAL A 83 10.48 2.31 -15.35
CA VAL A 83 9.64 1.76 -14.27
C VAL A 83 8.29 1.32 -14.83
N VAL A 84 7.65 0.35 -14.18
CA VAL A 84 6.30 -0.05 -14.52
C VAL A 84 5.35 0.49 -13.45
N LEU A 85 4.35 1.25 -13.88
CA LEU A 85 3.30 1.79 -13.03
C LEU A 85 1.96 1.27 -13.51
N ILE A 86 0.99 1.23 -12.62
CA ILE A 86 -0.39 0.85 -12.92
C ILE A 86 -1.31 2.07 -12.89
N GLU A 87 -2.39 1.98 -13.63
CA GLU A 87 -3.48 2.95 -13.59
C GLU A 87 -4.75 2.21 -13.17
N GLN A 88 -5.40 2.70 -12.13
CA GLN A 88 -6.58 2.08 -11.56
C GLN A 88 -7.58 3.12 -11.05
N PHE A 89 -8.88 2.83 -11.17
CA PHE A 89 -9.92 3.66 -10.58
C PHE A 89 -9.91 3.56 -9.05
N ARG A 90 -9.88 4.71 -8.37
CA ARG A 90 -9.90 4.81 -6.91
C ARG A 90 -11.04 5.71 -6.43
N LEU A 91 -12.09 5.10 -5.88
CA LEU A 91 -13.21 5.84 -5.29
C LEU A 91 -12.76 6.89 -4.25
N PRO A 92 -11.79 6.62 -3.35
CA PRO A 92 -11.31 7.63 -2.41
C PRO A 92 -10.72 8.88 -3.08
N ALA A 93 -10.06 8.74 -4.22
CA ALA A 93 -9.56 9.88 -4.99
C ALA A 93 -10.72 10.76 -5.49
N LEU A 94 -11.76 10.14 -6.04
CA LEU A 94 -12.97 10.86 -6.45
C LEU A 94 -13.61 11.62 -5.28
N VAL A 95 -13.74 10.98 -4.12
CA VAL A 95 -14.29 11.62 -2.90
C VAL A 95 -13.44 12.79 -2.43
N ALA A 96 -12.12 12.69 -2.60
CA ALA A 96 -11.16 13.77 -2.28
C ALA A 96 -11.12 14.89 -3.33
N GLY A 97 -11.91 14.82 -4.40
CA GLY A 97 -11.93 15.83 -5.47
C GLY A 97 -10.75 15.71 -6.45
N LEU A 98 -10.07 14.56 -6.47
CA LEU A 98 -8.97 14.26 -7.38
C LEU A 98 -9.48 13.45 -8.60
N PRO A 99 -8.70 13.41 -9.71
CA PRO A 99 -8.96 12.48 -10.78
C PRO A 99 -9.05 11.05 -10.25
N PRO A 100 -10.13 10.31 -10.54
CA PRO A 100 -10.35 8.99 -9.92
C PRO A 100 -9.44 7.89 -10.48
N VAL A 101 -8.91 8.04 -11.69
CA VAL A 101 -7.89 7.12 -12.24
C VAL A 101 -6.54 7.60 -11.74
N MET A 102 -5.94 6.81 -10.86
CA MET A 102 -4.64 7.13 -10.25
C MET A 102 -3.53 6.32 -10.89
N VAL A 103 -2.35 6.92 -10.96
CA VAL A 103 -1.10 6.23 -11.34
C VAL A 103 -0.43 5.78 -10.04
N GLU A 104 -0.18 4.48 -9.94
CA GLU A 104 0.26 3.85 -8.71
C GLU A 104 1.38 2.83 -8.94
N LEU A 105 2.08 2.47 -7.86
CA LEU A 105 2.91 1.27 -7.84
C LEU A 105 2.01 0.03 -7.78
N PRO A 106 2.38 -1.10 -8.41
CA PRO A 106 1.77 -2.40 -8.11
C PRO A 106 1.78 -2.67 -6.61
N ALA A 107 0.64 -3.05 -6.04
CA ALA A 107 0.49 -3.17 -4.60
C ALA A 107 -0.73 -4.01 -4.21
N GLY A 108 -0.57 -4.81 -3.16
CA GLY A 108 -1.69 -5.56 -2.62
C GLY A 108 -1.56 -5.90 -1.14
N LEU A 109 -2.59 -6.54 -0.62
CA LEU A 109 -2.63 -6.95 0.77
C LEU A 109 -1.86 -8.26 0.97
N ILE A 110 -1.10 -8.35 2.04
CA ILE A 110 -0.48 -9.61 2.46
C ILE A 110 -1.58 -10.51 3.04
N GLU A 111 -1.68 -11.73 2.56
CA GLU A 111 -2.64 -12.71 3.09
C GLU A 111 -2.22 -13.26 4.45
N ASP A 112 -3.17 -13.89 5.17
CA ASP A 112 -2.91 -14.45 6.49
C ASP A 112 -1.85 -15.56 6.41
N GLY A 113 -0.69 -15.32 7.04
CA GLY A 113 0.45 -16.25 7.02
C GLY A 113 1.33 -16.18 5.77
N GLU A 114 1.03 -15.28 4.83
CA GLU A 114 1.83 -15.06 3.64
C GLU A 114 3.12 -14.29 3.97
N ASP A 115 4.22 -14.69 3.34
CA ASP A 115 5.47 -13.94 3.41
C ASP A 115 5.38 -12.67 2.56
N PRO A 116 5.88 -11.50 3.04
CA PRO A 116 5.79 -10.25 2.29
C PRO A 116 6.45 -10.26 0.90
N GLU A 117 7.55 -10.99 0.72
CA GLU A 117 8.21 -11.10 -0.59
C GLU A 117 7.41 -12.01 -1.51
N ALA A 118 6.78 -13.07 -0.98
CA ALA A 118 5.88 -13.93 -1.75
C ALA A 118 4.63 -13.14 -2.20
N ALA A 119 4.04 -12.34 -1.31
CA ALA A 119 2.95 -11.42 -1.66
C ALA A 119 3.36 -10.47 -2.78
N MET A 120 4.58 -9.93 -2.71
CA MET A 120 5.06 -9.01 -3.73
C MET A 120 5.22 -9.66 -5.10
N HIS A 121 5.72 -10.89 -5.16
CA HIS A 121 5.81 -11.65 -6.41
C HIS A 121 4.44 -11.97 -7.00
N ARG A 122 3.47 -12.35 -6.14
CA ARG A 122 2.10 -12.61 -6.55
C ARG A 122 1.43 -11.37 -7.14
N GLU A 123 1.49 -10.22 -6.45
CA GLU A 123 0.90 -8.96 -6.91
C GLU A 123 1.55 -8.47 -8.22
N LEU A 124 2.87 -8.63 -8.35
CA LEU A 124 3.58 -8.26 -9.58
C LEU A 124 3.10 -9.09 -10.78
N GLU A 125 2.86 -10.39 -10.58
CA GLU A 125 2.34 -11.26 -11.65
C GLU A 125 0.87 -10.93 -11.96
N GLU A 126 0.04 -10.70 -10.93
CA GLU A 126 -1.40 -10.42 -11.10
C GLU A 126 -1.65 -9.08 -11.78
N GLU A 127 -0.95 -8.01 -11.36
CA GLU A 127 -1.22 -6.64 -11.81
C GLU A 127 -0.44 -6.22 -13.07
N VAL A 128 0.76 -6.78 -13.28
CA VAL A 128 1.64 -6.35 -14.40
C VAL A 128 2.17 -7.51 -15.26
N ARG A 129 1.87 -8.76 -14.90
CA ARG A 129 2.30 -9.99 -15.60
C ARG A 129 3.82 -10.06 -15.79
N MET A 130 4.54 -9.69 -14.74
CA MET A 130 6.01 -9.70 -14.71
C MET A 130 6.52 -10.42 -13.48
N THR A 131 7.81 -10.76 -13.52
CA THR A 131 8.55 -11.29 -12.38
C THR A 131 9.75 -10.39 -12.07
N ALA A 132 10.09 -10.28 -10.80
CA ALA A 132 11.33 -9.64 -10.37
C ALA A 132 12.37 -10.71 -10.03
N ASP A 133 13.57 -10.58 -10.54
CA ASP A 133 14.68 -11.48 -10.25
C ASP A 133 15.52 -11.02 -9.04
N ARG A 134 15.28 -9.80 -8.56
CA ARG A 134 15.84 -9.24 -7.32
C ARG A 134 14.80 -8.38 -6.63
N LEU A 135 14.73 -8.51 -5.31
CA LEU A 135 13.95 -7.63 -4.44
C LEU A 135 14.88 -6.95 -3.43
N MET A 136 14.58 -5.69 -3.16
CA MET A 136 15.24 -4.90 -2.11
C MET A 136 14.17 -4.13 -1.35
N LYS A 137 14.09 -4.34 -0.03
CA LYS A 137 13.15 -3.58 0.81
C LYS A 137 13.61 -2.13 0.94
N ILE A 138 12.74 -1.20 0.58
CA ILE A 138 12.93 0.25 0.76
C ILE A 138 12.62 0.64 2.21
N GLY A 139 11.50 0.17 2.74
CA GLY A 139 11.08 0.45 4.10
C GLY A 139 9.64 0.01 4.36
N GLY A 140 9.21 0.18 5.62
CA GLY A 140 7.83 -0.03 6.04
C GLY A 140 7.24 1.29 6.53
N PHE A 141 6.02 1.60 6.08
CA PHE A 141 5.37 2.89 6.31
C PHE A 141 3.94 2.69 6.80
N LEU A 142 3.57 3.46 7.83
CA LEU A 142 2.19 3.56 8.27
C LEU A 142 1.51 4.67 7.45
N LEU A 143 0.54 4.30 6.62
CA LEU A 143 -0.01 5.22 5.60
C LEU A 143 -0.82 6.36 6.20
N SER A 144 -1.56 6.12 7.28
CA SER A 144 -2.39 7.12 7.96
C SER A 144 -2.35 6.93 9.46
N ALA A 145 -1.25 7.38 10.10
CA ALA A 145 -0.99 7.19 11.53
C ALA A 145 -2.08 7.75 12.47
N GLY A 146 -2.94 8.62 11.97
CA GLY A 146 -4.03 9.22 12.75
C GLY A 146 -5.24 8.32 12.96
N GLY A 147 -5.40 7.22 12.20
CA GLY A 147 -6.64 6.45 12.30
C GLY A 147 -6.65 5.10 11.58
N CYS A 148 -5.56 4.71 10.95
CA CYS A 148 -5.47 3.47 10.20
C CYS A 148 -4.23 2.66 10.64
N ASP A 149 -4.37 1.35 10.77
CA ASP A 149 -3.27 0.44 11.12
C ASP A 149 -2.58 -0.18 9.90
N GLU A 150 -2.87 0.30 8.69
CA GLU A 150 -2.26 -0.23 7.48
C GLU A 150 -0.76 0.03 7.45
N MET A 151 -0.01 -1.03 7.64
CA MET A 151 1.44 -1.03 7.51
C MET A 151 1.80 -1.54 6.12
N LEU A 152 2.46 -0.69 5.32
CA LEU A 152 2.84 -1.01 3.95
C LEU A 152 4.36 -1.12 3.83
N ASP A 153 4.82 -2.27 3.37
CA ASP A 153 6.22 -2.53 3.04
C ASP A 153 6.46 -2.21 1.56
N ILE A 154 7.35 -1.26 1.28
CA ILE A 154 7.73 -0.89 -0.10
C ILE A 154 9.02 -1.59 -0.47
N TYR A 155 9.03 -2.19 -1.65
CA TYR A 155 10.18 -2.86 -2.25
C TYR A 155 10.58 -2.18 -3.56
N LEU A 156 11.84 -2.34 -3.94
CA LEU A 156 12.35 -2.17 -5.30
C LEU A 156 12.53 -3.57 -5.90
N GLY A 157 12.04 -3.80 -7.10
CA GLY A 157 12.23 -5.05 -7.83
C GLY A 157 12.94 -4.82 -9.15
N ARG A 158 14.01 -5.61 -9.43
CA ARG A 158 14.59 -5.62 -10.77
C ARG A 158 13.68 -6.44 -11.69
N VAL A 159 13.25 -5.82 -12.77
CA VAL A 159 12.41 -6.43 -13.80
C VAL A 159 13.05 -6.24 -15.17
N HIS A 160 12.60 -7.02 -16.15
CA HIS A 160 12.94 -6.84 -17.55
C HIS A 160 11.70 -6.34 -18.29
N ALA A 161 11.60 -5.03 -18.43
CA ALA A 161 10.45 -4.38 -19.04
C ALA A 161 10.69 -4.08 -20.53
N PRO A 162 9.63 -4.06 -21.38
CA PRO A 162 9.71 -3.44 -22.70
C PRO A 162 10.16 -1.98 -22.58
N VAL A 163 10.70 -1.44 -23.67
CA VAL A 163 11.26 -0.07 -23.62
C VAL A 163 10.18 0.99 -23.40
N THR A 164 8.97 0.78 -23.90
CA THR A 164 7.81 1.70 -23.70
C THR A 164 6.49 0.97 -23.94
N GLY A 165 5.40 1.57 -23.49
CA GLY A 165 4.05 1.22 -23.91
C GLY A 165 3.14 0.72 -22.80
N ILE A 166 1.93 0.37 -23.21
CA ILE A 166 0.92 -0.28 -22.35
C ILE A 166 1.19 -1.78 -22.40
N LEU A 167 1.39 -2.40 -21.26
CA LEU A 167 1.62 -3.85 -21.15
C LEU A 167 0.31 -4.64 -21.28
N GLY A 168 -0.83 -3.99 -21.09
CA GLY A 168 -2.15 -4.59 -21.20
C GLY A 168 -3.05 -4.25 -20.03
N HIS A 169 -4.19 -4.97 -19.99
CA HIS A 169 -5.12 -4.97 -18.88
C HIS A 169 -4.83 -6.16 -18.00
N ALA A 170 -4.82 -5.95 -16.70
CA ALA A 170 -4.51 -6.93 -15.67
C ALA A 170 -5.43 -6.69 -14.45
N GLY A 171 -5.13 -7.35 -13.34
CA GLY A 171 -5.92 -7.34 -12.12
C GLY A 171 -6.65 -8.65 -11.90
N ALA A 172 -6.99 -8.92 -10.65
CA ALA A 172 -7.71 -10.12 -10.26
C ALA A 172 -9.19 -10.00 -10.66
N GLU A 173 -9.63 -10.76 -11.66
CA GLU A 173 -11.04 -10.78 -12.12
C GLU A 173 -12.00 -11.11 -10.97
N ALA A 174 -11.58 -11.97 -10.05
CA ALA A 174 -12.36 -12.32 -8.86
C ALA A 174 -12.57 -11.14 -7.89
N GLU A 175 -11.69 -10.13 -7.93
CA GLU A 175 -11.79 -8.90 -7.15
C GLU A 175 -12.48 -7.76 -7.91
N GLY A 176 -12.80 -7.96 -9.18
CA GLY A 176 -13.41 -6.95 -10.05
C GLY A 176 -12.43 -5.81 -10.37
N GLU A 177 -11.15 -6.11 -10.41
CA GLU A 177 -10.11 -5.12 -10.69
C GLU A 177 -9.98 -4.89 -12.20
N ASP A 178 -9.87 -3.62 -12.58
CA ASP A 178 -9.54 -3.16 -13.94
C ASP A 178 -8.27 -2.31 -13.83
N ILE A 179 -7.13 -2.94 -14.13
CA ILE A 179 -5.80 -2.37 -13.99
C ILE A 179 -5.17 -2.27 -15.37
N ARG A 180 -4.57 -1.12 -15.67
CA ARG A 180 -3.76 -0.90 -16.86
C ARG A 180 -2.30 -0.69 -16.49
N ALA A 181 -1.44 -1.63 -16.84
CA ALA A 181 -0.01 -1.51 -16.63
C ALA A 181 0.67 -0.75 -17.77
N ARG A 182 1.56 0.18 -17.41
CA ARG A 182 2.28 1.04 -18.35
C ARG A 182 3.74 1.20 -17.98
N VAL A 183 4.61 1.13 -18.98
CA VAL A 183 6.05 1.42 -18.84
C VAL A 183 6.28 2.93 -18.98
N TRP A 184 7.04 3.48 -18.03
CA TRP A 184 7.44 4.88 -17.96
C TRP A 184 8.96 4.99 -18.01
N PRO A 185 9.54 5.97 -18.73
CA PRO A 185 10.92 6.36 -18.51
C PRO A 185 11.12 6.72 -17.03
N ALA A 186 12.12 6.14 -16.36
CA ALA A 186 12.33 6.36 -14.93
C ALA A 186 12.53 7.85 -14.59
N GLY A 187 13.23 8.58 -15.47
CA GLY A 187 13.41 10.03 -15.31
C GLY A 187 12.12 10.83 -15.33
N GLU A 188 11.17 10.47 -16.21
CA GLU A 188 9.85 11.10 -16.31
C GLU A 188 9.00 10.80 -15.07
N ALA A 189 8.91 9.54 -14.65
CA ALA A 189 8.18 9.15 -13.46
C ALA A 189 8.73 9.85 -12.20
N ILE A 190 10.06 9.95 -12.07
CA ILE A 190 10.71 10.67 -10.96
C ILE A 190 10.37 12.16 -11.02
N ALA A 191 10.41 12.80 -12.19
CA ALA A 191 10.05 14.21 -12.32
C ALA A 191 8.62 14.47 -11.87
N HIS A 192 7.65 13.64 -12.31
CA HIS A 192 6.27 13.71 -11.83
C HIS A 192 6.13 13.56 -10.32
N ALA A 193 6.91 12.66 -9.70
CA ALA A 193 6.91 12.51 -8.24
C ALA A 193 7.47 13.75 -7.53
N LEU A 194 8.56 14.34 -8.05
CA LEU A 194 9.17 15.58 -7.51
C LEU A 194 8.23 16.78 -7.63
N ASP A 195 7.48 16.85 -8.72
CA ASP A 195 6.52 17.94 -8.96
C ASP A 195 5.17 17.73 -8.23
N GLY A 196 5.01 16.63 -7.49
CA GLY A 196 3.77 16.31 -6.78
C GLY A 196 2.60 15.93 -7.69
N ALA A 197 2.88 15.54 -8.93
CA ALA A 197 1.85 15.14 -9.90
C ALA A 197 1.20 13.78 -9.57
N PHE A 198 1.90 12.90 -8.84
CA PHE A 198 1.32 11.67 -8.31
C PHE A 198 0.70 11.93 -6.93
N ALA A 199 -0.63 11.91 -6.87
CA ALA A 199 -1.36 12.12 -5.61
C ALA A 199 -1.36 10.88 -4.68
N ASN A 200 -0.76 9.77 -5.10
CA ASN A 200 -0.57 8.57 -4.29
C ASN A 200 0.75 8.65 -3.53
N SER A 201 0.69 8.65 -2.20
CA SER A 201 1.88 8.78 -1.35
C SER A 201 2.85 7.62 -1.48
N VAL A 202 2.35 6.40 -1.68
CA VAL A 202 3.18 5.18 -1.84
C VAL A 202 4.01 5.27 -3.11
N THR A 203 3.39 5.68 -4.21
CA THR A 203 4.05 5.91 -5.50
C THR A 203 5.11 7.00 -5.38
N ALA A 204 4.76 8.12 -4.75
CA ALA A 204 5.71 9.21 -4.55
C ALA A 204 6.92 8.76 -3.71
N ILE A 205 6.71 8.07 -2.58
CA ILE A 205 7.80 7.57 -1.72
C ILE A 205 8.73 6.64 -2.51
N GLY A 206 8.18 5.66 -3.23
CA GLY A 206 8.97 4.70 -3.98
C GLY A 206 9.81 5.36 -5.09
N LEU A 207 9.21 6.27 -5.85
CA LEU A 207 9.92 6.99 -6.93
C LEU A 207 10.95 8.00 -6.42
N LEU A 208 10.67 8.70 -5.32
CA LEU A 208 11.64 9.60 -4.69
C LEU A 208 12.82 8.83 -4.09
N TRP A 209 12.57 7.64 -3.53
CA TRP A 209 13.65 6.76 -3.09
C TRP A 209 14.48 6.27 -4.29
N LEU A 210 13.82 5.87 -5.40
CA LEU A 210 14.51 5.50 -6.63
C LEU A 210 15.36 6.68 -7.15
N ALA A 211 14.85 7.91 -7.12
CA ALA A 211 15.59 9.09 -7.54
C ALA A 211 16.93 9.23 -6.80
N ALA A 212 16.93 8.97 -5.49
CA ALA A 212 18.13 9.05 -4.65
C ALA A 212 19.14 7.91 -4.88
N LYS A 213 18.73 6.79 -5.47
CA LYS A 213 19.54 5.57 -5.60
C LYS A 213 19.77 5.12 -7.06
N ARG A 214 19.12 5.76 -8.03
CA ARG A 214 19.05 5.31 -9.42
C ARG A 214 20.42 5.07 -10.07
N GLU A 215 21.35 6.00 -9.90
CA GLU A 215 22.69 5.87 -10.51
C GLU A 215 23.46 4.67 -9.95
N ASP A 216 23.41 4.47 -8.64
CA ASP A 216 24.08 3.34 -7.99
C ASP A 216 23.43 2.01 -8.40
N LEU A 217 22.10 1.97 -8.44
CA LEU A 217 21.33 0.79 -8.87
C LEU A 217 21.63 0.42 -10.32
N ARG A 218 21.71 1.39 -11.23
CA ARG A 218 22.08 1.13 -12.61
C ARG A 218 23.47 0.50 -12.74
N LYS A 219 24.45 0.99 -11.98
CA LYS A 219 25.79 0.39 -11.96
C LYS A 219 25.77 -1.03 -11.40
N GLN A 220 25.12 -1.24 -10.25
CA GLN A 220 25.12 -2.52 -9.55
C GLN A 220 24.30 -3.61 -10.26
N TRP A 221 23.21 -3.24 -10.93
CA TRP A 221 22.26 -4.18 -11.49
C TRP A 221 22.38 -4.39 -13.00
N SER A 222 23.11 -3.52 -13.71
CA SER A 222 23.41 -3.69 -15.16
C SER A 222 24.64 -4.58 -15.39
N GLU A 223 25.52 -4.79 -14.40
CA GLU A 223 26.76 -5.54 -14.55
C GLU A 223 26.61 -7.06 -14.24
N GLN A 224 25.40 -7.54 -14.01
CA GLN A 224 25.06 -8.94 -13.65
C GLN A 224 23.89 -9.43 -14.47
#